data_798e022c03999ed28351b4018b376fe0
#
_entry.id   798e022c03999ed28351b4018b376fe0
#
_cell.length_a   1.000
_cell.length_b   1.000
_cell.length_c   1.000
_cell.angle_alpha   90.00
_cell.angle_beta   90.00
_cell.angle_gamma   90.00
#
_symmetry.space_group_name_H-M   'P 1'
#
loop_
_entity.id
_entity.type
_entity.pdbx_description
1 polymer ?
#
loop_
_entity_poly.entity_id
_entity_poly.type
_entity_poly.pdbx_seq_one_letter_code
_entity_poly.pdbx_strand_id
1 'polypeptide(L)'
;MTTRNRQIQNFTSNFGPQHPAAHGVSRSVLEMNGEVVERAEPHIGLLQTEKLIEYKTYLQALPYSDRSEYVSMMAQEHAHSSAVERLLNCEVPLRAQYIRVLFREITRISNHSLALTTHAMDVGASTPFLWAFEEREKLLEFYERVSGARMHASFIRPGGVAQDLPLGLCRDIDSFTQQFASRIDELEEMSTGNRIWKQRLVDIGTVTAQQAKDWGFSGVMLRGSIHHFEPYTEGFSVPAPSTYTAVEAPKGEFGVFLVSNGSNRPYRRKIRAPGSAHLQGLDSMSKHHMPADVVTIIGTQDIVSGEVDR
;
A
#
# COMPACT_ATOMS: atom_id res chain seq x y z
N MET A 1 -51.29 1.73 27.35
CA MET A 1 -49.90 1.18 27.25
C MET A 1 -49.01 2.34 26.85
N THR A 2 -48.24 2.87 27.79
CA THR A 2 -47.30 3.97 27.54
C THR A 2 -46.04 3.38 26.93
N THR A 3 -45.84 3.59 25.64
CA THR A 3 -44.58 3.36 24.98
C THR A 3 -43.51 4.23 25.62
N ARG A 4 -42.70 3.66 26.48
CA ARG A 4 -41.46 4.30 26.92
C ARG A 4 -40.62 4.54 25.69
N ASN A 5 -40.52 5.78 25.23
CA ASN A 5 -39.44 6.21 24.34
C ASN A 5 -38.13 5.94 25.11
N ARG A 6 -37.46 4.82 24.80
CA ARG A 6 -36.06 4.66 25.18
C ARG A 6 -35.30 5.71 24.38
N GLN A 7 -34.84 6.76 25.03
CA GLN A 7 -33.82 7.62 24.45
C GLN A 7 -32.65 6.72 24.11
N ILE A 8 -32.37 6.57 22.82
CA ILE A 8 -31.18 5.91 22.32
C ILE A 8 -30.04 6.80 22.81
N GLN A 9 -29.19 6.26 23.68
CA GLN A 9 -28.02 7.00 24.17
C GLN A 9 -26.93 6.87 23.08
N ASN A 10 -26.46 8.02 22.59
CA ASN A 10 -25.26 8.05 21.77
C ASN A 10 -24.09 7.56 22.60
N PHE A 11 -23.29 6.67 22.06
CA PHE A 11 -22.07 6.18 22.70
C PHE A 11 -20.91 6.17 21.71
N THR A 12 -19.71 6.25 22.23
CA THR A 12 -18.49 6.13 21.43
C THR A 12 -17.93 4.72 21.56
N SER A 13 -17.58 4.11 20.43
CA SER A 13 -16.92 2.82 20.34
C SER A 13 -15.55 2.97 19.71
N ASN A 14 -14.56 2.21 20.18
CA ASN A 14 -13.23 2.16 19.57
C ASN A 14 -13.16 0.98 18.64
N PHE A 15 -12.94 1.24 17.36
CA PHE A 15 -12.62 0.26 16.35
C PHE A 15 -11.09 0.18 16.19
N GLY A 16 -10.51 -0.96 16.56
CA GLY A 16 -9.05 -1.10 16.64
C GLY A 16 -8.43 -0.52 17.94
N PRO A 17 -7.12 -0.69 18.16
CA PRO A 17 -6.15 -1.37 17.28
C PRO A 17 -6.20 -2.91 17.33
N GLN A 18 -6.92 -3.53 18.27
CA GLN A 18 -7.00 -4.98 18.42
C GLN A 18 -7.79 -5.67 17.30
N HIS A 19 -8.73 -4.96 16.65
CA HIS A 19 -9.51 -5.52 15.56
C HIS A 19 -8.62 -5.90 14.37
N PRO A 20 -8.75 -7.10 13.77
CA PRO A 20 -7.89 -7.54 12.66
C PRO A 20 -7.84 -6.57 11.47
N ALA A 21 -8.96 -5.97 11.09
CA ALA A 21 -9.02 -4.99 10.01
C ALA A 21 -8.31 -3.66 10.34
N ALA A 22 -7.94 -3.41 11.58
CA ALA A 22 -7.15 -2.24 11.99
C ALA A 22 -5.63 -2.45 11.91
N HIS A 23 -5.18 -3.64 11.56
CA HIS A 23 -3.77 -4.03 11.39
C HIS A 23 -2.84 -3.69 12.57
N GLY A 24 -3.38 -3.53 13.78
CA GLY A 24 -2.64 -3.32 15.02
C GLY A 24 -2.16 -1.88 15.28
N VAL A 25 -2.30 -0.94 14.35
CA VAL A 25 -1.82 0.45 14.49
C VAL A 25 -2.86 1.51 14.17
N SER A 26 -3.99 1.13 13.59
CA SER A 26 -5.10 2.05 13.34
C SER A 26 -6.10 2.01 14.48
N ARG A 27 -6.54 3.17 14.93
CA ARG A 27 -7.65 3.32 15.87
C ARG A 27 -8.67 4.27 15.27
N SER A 28 -9.91 3.83 15.13
CA SER A 28 -11.01 4.71 14.74
C SER A 28 -12.00 4.84 15.90
N VAL A 29 -12.31 6.05 16.25
CA VAL A 29 -13.37 6.35 17.23
C VAL A 29 -14.67 6.51 16.46
N LEU A 30 -15.63 5.63 16.73
CA LEU A 30 -16.95 5.65 16.13
C LEU A 30 -17.94 6.28 17.10
N GLU A 31 -18.62 7.36 16.69
CA GLU A 31 -19.77 7.90 17.39
C GLU A 31 -21.02 7.21 16.86
N MET A 32 -21.73 6.53 17.76
CA MET A 32 -22.83 5.65 17.43
C MET A 32 -24.16 6.19 17.92
N ASN A 33 -25.20 6.09 17.08
CA ASN A 33 -26.58 6.30 17.45
C ASN A 33 -27.32 4.96 17.33
N GLY A 34 -27.37 4.21 18.44
CA GLY A 34 -27.77 2.82 18.41
C GLY A 34 -26.74 1.96 17.65
N GLU A 35 -27.15 1.33 16.56
CA GLU A 35 -26.29 0.51 15.68
C GLU A 35 -25.79 1.27 14.43
N VAL A 36 -26.07 2.56 14.33
CA VAL A 36 -25.71 3.39 13.17
C VAL A 36 -24.54 4.30 13.52
N VAL A 37 -23.57 4.39 12.64
CA VAL A 37 -22.41 5.30 12.74
C VAL A 37 -22.83 6.70 12.31
N GLU A 38 -22.65 7.68 13.18
CA GLU A 38 -22.83 9.10 12.86
C GLU A 38 -21.51 9.77 12.47
N ARG A 39 -20.40 9.31 13.06
CA ARG A 39 -19.08 9.84 12.81
C ARG A 39 -18.01 8.77 13.00
N ALA A 40 -17.03 8.77 12.11
CA ALA A 40 -15.84 7.92 12.21
C ALA A 40 -14.58 8.80 12.21
N GLU A 41 -13.84 8.85 13.31
CA GLU A 41 -12.62 9.64 13.46
C GLU A 41 -11.41 8.72 13.54
N PRO A 42 -10.60 8.62 12.46
CA PRO A 42 -9.39 7.80 12.46
C PRO A 42 -8.26 8.51 13.21
N HIS A 43 -7.60 7.76 14.11
CA HIS A 43 -6.41 8.19 14.83
C HIS A 43 -5.21 7.37 14.35
N ILE A 44 -4.20 8.06 13.85
CA ILE A 44 -2.92 7.53 13.34
C ILE A 44 -1.77 8.26 14.03
N GLY A 45 -0.49 7.81 13.85
CA GLY A 45 0.69 8.45 14.41
C GLY A 45 1.50 7.54 15.34
N LEU A 46 1.26 6.22 15.30
CA LEU A 46 2.00 5.24 16.11
C LEU A 46 3.31 4.79 15.48
N LEU A 47 3.40 4.82 14.13
CA LEU A 47 4.63 4.53 13.39
C LEU A 47 5.40 5.83 13.13
N GLN A 48 6.72 5.76 13.13
CA GLN A 48 7.60 6.90 12.94
C GLN A 48 8.67 6.61 11.88
N THR A 49 8.29 5.94 10.80
CA THR A 49 9.21 5.48 9.75
C THR A 49 9.92 6.65 9.06
N GLU A 50 9.20 7.75 8.77
CA GLU A 50 9.81 8.96 8.19
C GLU A 50 10.92 9.49 9.08
N LYS A 51 10.70 9.54 10.38
CA LYS A 51 11.66 10.08 11.34
C LYS A 51 12.88 9.18 11.51
N LEU A 52 12.68 7.86 11.54
CA LEU A 52 13.78 6.90 11.64
C LEU A 52 14.72 6.97 10.43
N ILE A 53 14.19 7.21 9.25
CA ILE A 53 14.96 7.33 8.00
C ILE A 53 15.90 8.54 8.04
N GLU A 54 15.53 9.65 8.67
CA GLU A 54 16.36 10.85 8.78
C GLU A 54 17.70 10.59 9.55
N TYR A 55 17.75 9.54 10.37
CA TYR A 55 18.96 9.15 11.12
C TYR A 55 19.85 8.12 10.40
N LYS A 56 19.42 7.63 9.23
CA LYS A 56 20.09 6.57 8.47
C LYS A 56 20.70 7.12 7.19
N THR A 57 21.75 6.47 6.69
CA THR A 57 22.27 6.80 5.35
C THR A 57 21.22 6.45 4.29
N TYR A 58 21.34 7.01 3.09
CA TYR A 58 20.36 6.78 2.01
C TYR A 58 20.15 5.30 1.67
N LEU A 59 21.20 4.47 1.74
CA LEU A 59 21.09 3.02 1.55
C LEU A 59 20.51 2.30 2.77
N GLN A 60 20.90 2.70 3.98
CA GLN A 60 20.33 2.16 5.21
C GLN A 60 18.85 2.52 5.41
N ALA A 61 18.37 3.56 4.73
CA ALA A 61 16.98 3.98 4.73
C ALA A 61 16.08 3.05 3.87
N LEU A 62 16.66 2.30 2.94
CA LEU A 62 15.92 1.45 2.00
C LEU A 62 15.06 0.38 2.70
N PRO A 63 15.56 -0.41 3.65
CA PRO A 63 14.74 -1.38 4.38
C PRO A 63 13.58 -0.76 5.15
N TYR A 64 13.71 0.48 5.59
CA TYR A 64 12.60 1.20 6.22
C TYR A 64 11.54 1.63 5.21
N SER A 65 11.95 1.91 3.97
CA SER A 65 11.01 2.17 2.88
C SER A 65 10.11 0.98 2.61
N ASP A 66 10.67 -0.23 2.54
CA ASP A 66 9.91 -1.47 2.35
C ASP A 66 8.84 -1.68 3.42
N ARG A 67 9.14 -1.28 4.65
CA ARG A 67 8.25 -1.44 5.79
C ARG A 67 7.22 -0.33 5.92
N SER A 68 7.39 0.77 5.19
CA SER A 68 6.36 1.81 5.12
C SER A 68 5.08 1.27 4.50
N GLU A 69 5.19 0.39 3.49
CA GLU A 69 4.06 -0.35 2.97
C GLU A 69 4.46 -1.81 2.69
N TYR A 70 4.19 -2.66 3.66
CA TYR A 70 4.62 -4.07 3.64
C TYR A 70 3.84 -4.95 2.64
N VAL A 71 2.87 -4.41 1.93
CA VAL A 71 2.13 -5.10 0.87
C VAL A 71 2.70 -4.79 -0.51
N SER A 72 3.19 -3.57 -0.75
CA SER A 72 3.77 -3.15 -2.04
C SER A 72 5.22 -2.68 -1.92
N MET A 73 6.08 -3.53 -1.40
CA MET A 73 7.45 -3.23 -0.98
C MET A 73 8.32 -2.66 -2.09
N MET A 74 8.40 -3.30 -3.25
CA MET A 74 9.29 -2.84 -4.33
C MET A 74 8.83 -1.54 -5.00
N ALA A 75 7.56 -1.16 -4.88
CA ALA A 75 7.10 0.17 -5.29
C ALA A 75 7.69 1.26 -4.39
N GLN A 76 7.80 0.98 -3.08
CA GLN A 76 8.39 1.87 -2.09
C GLN A 76 9.90 2.03 -2.28
N GLU A 77 10.59 0.91 -2.53
CA GLU A 77 12.02 0.91 -2.89
C GLU A 77 12.27 1.75 -4.14
N HIS A 78 11.43 1.58 -5.16
CA HIS A 78 11.55 2.31 -6.42
C HIS A 78 11.37 3.82 -6.22
N ALA A 79 10.38 4.24 -5.45
CA ALA A 79 10.15 5.66 -5.17
C ALA A 79 11.32 6.29 -4.40
N HIS A 80 11.84 5.60 -3.39
CA HIS A 80 13.01 6.06 -2.63
C HIS A 80 14.26 6.14 -3.51
N SER A 81 14.56 5.07 -4.25
CA SER A 81 15.74 5.01 -5.12
C SER A 81 15.69 6.08 -6.20
N SER A 82 14.54 6.28 -6.83
CA SER A 82 14.37 7.33 -7.85
C SER A 82 14.50 8.75 -7.28
N ALA A 83 14.08 8.99 -6.04
CA ALA A 83 14.30 10.29 -5.39
C ALA A 83 15.78 10.57 -5.14
N VAL A 84 16.52 9.56 -4.69
CA VAL A 84 17.97 9.66 -4.49
C VAL A 84 18.71 9.83 -5.82
N GLU A 85 18.36 9.05 -6.84
CA GLU A 85 18.92 9.14 -8.18
C GLU A 85 18.71 10.52 -8.79
N ARG A 86 17.56 11.12 -8.59
CA ARG A 86 17.23 12.45 -9.07
C ARG A 86 18.08 13.55 -8.41
N LEU A 87 18.37 13.41 -7.11
CA LEU A 87 19.28 14.33 -6.40
C LEU A 87 20.73 14.17 -6.84
N LEU A 88 21.16 12.92 -7.12
CA LEU A 88 22.51 12.60 -7.59
C LEU A 88 22.71 12.86 -9.08
N ASN A 89 21.62 13.12 -9.81
CA ASN A 89 21.60 13.18 -11.27
C ASN A 89 22.22 11.96 -11.95
N CYS A 90 21.82 10.80 -11.48
CA CYS A 90 22.43 9.50 -11.72
C CYS A 90 21.57 8.66 -12.71
N GLU A 91 22.13 8.07 -13.83
CA GLU A 91 21.39 7.29 -14.86
C GLU A 91 21.26 5.80 -14.50
N VAL A 92 20.11 5.19 -14.66
CA VAL A 92 19.87 3.76 -14.43
C VAL A 92 19.99 2.99 -15.75
N PRO A 93 20.78 1.90 -15.83
CA PRO A 93 20.87 1.09 -17.05
C PRO A 93 19.49 0.61 -17.53
N LEU A 94 19.29 0.60 -18.84
CA LEU A 94 18.01 0.25 -19.46
C LEU A 94 17.47 -1.11 -18.97
N ARG A 95 18.36 -2.10 -18.84
CA ARG A 95 17.99 -3.42 -18.32
C ARG A 95 17.42 -3.35 -16.88
N ALA A 96 18.07 -2.58 -16.03
CA ALA A 96 17.60 -2.39 -14.65
C ALA A 96 16.25 -1.66 -14.59
N GLN A 97 16.00 -0.73 -15.51
CA GLN A 97 14.68 -0.07 -15.62
C GLN A 97 13.58 -1.08 -15.94
N TYR A 98 13.80 -1.97 -16.91
CA TYR A 98 12.82 -3.04 -17.23
C TYR A 98 12.61 -4.01 -16.06
N ILE A 99 13.67 -4.40 -15.37
CA ILE A 99 13.58 -5.26 -14.19
C ILE A 99 12.76 -4.58 -13.08
N ARG A 100 12.98 -3.30 -12.83
CA ARG A 100 12.19 -2.51 -11.86
C ARG A 100 10.72 -2.47 -12.22
N VAL A 101 10.39 -2.25 -13.50
CA VAL A 101 8.99 -2.25 -13.96
C VAL A 101 8.36 -3.62 -13.77
N LEU A 102 9.06 -4.70 -14.18
CA LEU A 102 8.58 -6.06 -14.03
C LEU A 102 8.23 -6.37 -12.56
N PHE A 103 9.15 -6.11 -11.63
CA PHE A 103 8.92 -6.39 -10.23
C PHE A 103 7.91 -5.45 -9.57
N ARG A 104 7.77 -4.21 -10.07
CA ARG A 104 6.69 -3.32 -9.63
C ARG A 104 5.32 -3.86 -10.03
N GLU A 105 5.17 -4.42 -11.24
CA GLU A 105 3.90 -5.03 -11.67
C GLU A 105 3.63 -6.36 -10.95
N ILE A 106 4.64 -7.17 -10.67
CA ILE A 106 4.52 -8.35 -9.78
C ILE A 106 4.04 -7.91 -8.39
N THR A 107 4.61 -6.84 -7.86
CA THR A 107 4.17 -6.22 -6.60
C THR A 107 2.71 -5.78 -6.67
N ARG A 108 2.28 -5.18 -7.78
CA ARG A 108 0.90 -4.77 -8.00
C ARG A 108 -0.07 -5.94 -7.94
N ILE A 109 0.22 -7.02 -8.63
CA ILE A 109 -0.59 -8.25 -8.60
C ILE A 109 -0.65 -8.81 -7.18
N SER A 110 0.49 -8.89 -6.50
CA SER A 110 0.58 -9.38 -5.12
C SER A 110 -0.22 -8.52 -4.14
N ASN A 111 -0.21 -7.18 -4.31
CA ASN A 111 -1.00 -6.26 -3.50
C ASN A 111 -2.50 -6.46 -3.73
N HIS A 112 -2.94 -6.47 -4.97
CA HIS A 112 -4.37 -6.60 -5.27
C HIS A 112 -4.93 -7.96 -4.86
N SER A 113 -4.14 -9.03 -5.00
CA SER A 113 -4.51 -10.36 -4.50
C SER A 113 -4.73 -10.36 -2.99
N LEU A 114 -3.84 -9.70 -2.24
CA LEU A 114 -4.01 -9.55 -0.79
C LEU A 114 -5.23 -8.69 -0.46
N ALA A 115 -5.33 -7.50 -1.03
CA ALA A 115 -6.37 -6.52 -0.70
C ALA A 115 -7.78 -7.08 -0.94
N LEU A 116 -8.03 -7.64 -2.13
CA LEU A 116 -9.33 -8.22 -2.47
C LEU A 116 -9.71 -9.38 -1.57
N THR A 117 -8.75 -10.22 -1.24
CA THR A 117 -9.07 -11.46 -0.52
C THR A 117 -9.09 -11.31 0.99
N THR A 118 -8.32 -10.39 1.56
CA THR A 118 -8.52 -9.98 2.97
C THR A 118 -9.86 -9.28 3.14
N HIS A 119 -10.26 -8.43 2.19
CA HIS A 119 -11.58 -7.84 2.17
C HIS A 119 -12.69 -8.90 2.07
N ALA A 120 -12.51 -9.91 1.22
CA ALA A 120 -13.42 -11.05 1.13
C ALA A 120 -13.54 -11.80 2.46
N MET A 121 -12.42 -12.03 3.14
CA MET A 121 -12.38 -12.68 4.44
C MET A 121 -13.10 -11.84 5.51
N ASP A 122 -12.91 -10.54 5.53
CA ASP A 122 -13.55 -9.61 6.47
C ASP A 122 -15.08 -9.57 6.28
N VAL A 123 -15.56 -9.76 5.06
CA VAL A 123 -17.00 -9.90 4.74
C VAL A 123 -17.53 -11.31 5.06
N GLY A 124 -16.66 -12.28 5.33
CA GLY A 124 -17.01 -13.65 5.71
C GLY A 124 -16.71 -14.72 4.66
N ALA A 125 -16.05 -14.39 3.56
CA ALA A 125 -15.70 -15.32 2.48
C ALA A 125 -14.23 -15.77 2.59
N SER A 126 -13.96 -16.86 3.32
CA SER A 126 -12.60 -17.37 3.54
C SER A 126 -12.01 -18.13 2.35
N THR A 127 -12.84 -18.74 1.49
CA THR A 127 -12.37 -19.54 0.34
C THR A 127 -11.63 -18.70 -0.70
N PRO A 128 -12.13 -17.54 -1.17
CA PRO A 128 -11.38 -16.66 -2.06
C PRO A 128 -10.02 -16.24 -1.50
N PHE A 129 -9.95 -16.01 -0.19
CA PHE A 129 -8.71 -15.69 0.51
C PHE A 129 -7.66 -16.79 0.33
N LEU A 130 -8.00 -18.03 0.59
CA LEU A 130 -7.07 -19.16 0.47
C LEU A 130 -6.58 -19.36 -0.96
N TRP A 131 -7.46 -19.26 -1.94
CA TRP A 131 -7.12 -19.46 -3.36
C TRP A 131 -6.19 -18.36 -3.90
N ALA A 132 -6.43 -17.11 -3.58
CA ALA A 132 -5.55 -16.05 -4.03
C ALA A 132 -4.20 -16.05 -3.28
N PHE A 133 -4.16 -16.52 -2.04
CA PHE A 133 -2.89 -16.70 -1.34
C PHE A 133 -2.02 -17.80 -1.93
N GLU A 134 -2.61 -18.85 -2.52
CA GLU A 134 -1.85 -19.83 -3.29
C GLU A 134 -1.11 -19.18 -4.47
N GLU A 135 -1.78 -18.31 -5.22
CA GLU A 135 -1.13 -17.58 -6.31
C GLU A 135 -0.11 -16.54 -5.79
N ARG A 136 -0.43 -15.89 -4.67
CA ARG A 136 0.51 -14.94 -4.04
C ARG A 136 1.79 -15.62 -3.56
N GLU A 137 1.75 -16.85 -3.09
CA GLU A 137 2.93 -17.62 -2.70
C GLU A 137 3.92 -17.77 -3.86
N LYS A 138 3.43 -18.01 -5.09
CA LYS A 138 4.28 -18.09 -6.29
C LYS A 138 4.97 -16.75 -6.58
N LEU A 139 4.30 -15.62 -6.36
CA LEU A 139 4.89 -14.29 -6.53
C LEU A 139 5.97 -14.00 -5.48
N LEU A 140 5.79 -14.45 -4.24
CA LEU A 140 6.79 -14.34 -3.19
C LEU A 140 8.01 -15.23 -3.44
N GLU A 141 7.85 -16.37 -4.12
CA GLU A 141 8.97 -17.19 -4.60
C GLU A 141 9.82 -16.42 -5.62
N PHE A 142 9.20 -15.66 -6.53
CA PHE A 142 9.96 -14.82 -7.47
C PHE A 142 10.79 -13.75 -6.73
N TYR A 143 10.27 -13.19 -5.65
CA TYR A 143 11.04 -12.27 -4.80
C TYR A 143 12.22 -12.96 -4.13
N GLU A 144 12.00 -14.13 -3.57
CA GLU A 144 13.07 -14.91 -2.93
C GLU A 144 14.18 -15.27 -3.92
N ARG A 145 13.83 -15.64 -5.16
CA ARG A 145 14.82 -15.99 -6.20
C ARG A 145 15.70 -14.83 -6.63
N VAL A 146 15.24 -13.58 -6.55
CA VAL A 146 16.03 -12.41 -6.94
C VAL A 146 16.69 -11.69 -5.77
N SER A 147 16.23 -11.88 -4.55
CA SER A 147 16.72 -11.11 -3.40
C SER A 147 17.14 -11.96 -2.20
N GLY A 148 16.76 -13.24 -2.19
CA GLY A 148 16.92 -14.11 -1.02
C GLY A 148 15.85 -13.89 0.07
N ALA A 149 14.91 -12.98 -0.16
CA ALA A 149 13.84 -12.68 0.80
C ALA A 149 12.46 -12.69 0.12
N ARG A 150 11.49 -13.33 0.75
CA ARG A 150 10.09 -13.40 0.26
C ARG A 150 9.37 -12.05 0.36
N MET A 151 9.76 -11.24 1.34
CA MET A 151 9.26 -9.88 1.60
C MET A 151 10.43 -8.98 1.99
N HIS A 152 10.26 -7.66 1.88
CA HIS A 152 11.28 -6.68 2.27
C HIS A 152 12.65 -6.94 1.63
N ALA A 153 12.63 -7.03 0.31
CA ALA A 153 13.73 -7.53 -0.50
C ALA A 153 14.95 -6.59 -0.58
N SER A 154 14.76 -5.28 -0.41
CA SER A 154 15.79 -4.26 -0.65
C SER A 154 16.52 -4.48 -1.99
N PHE A 155 15.75 -4.85 -3.01
CA PHE A 155 16.24 -5.28 -4.32
C PHE A 155 16.45 -4.11 -5.27
N ILE A 156 15.50 -3.16 -5.31
CA ILE A 156 15.63 -1.91 -6.08
C ILE A 156 16.44 -0.91 -5.26
N ARG A 157 17.61 -0.56 -5.77
CA ARG A 157 18.57 0.32 -5.09
C ARG A 157 18.89 1.53 -5.96
N PRO A 158 19.33 2.66 -5.35
CA PRO A 158 19.83 3.78 -6.14
C PRO A 158 20.88 3.32 -7.14
N GLY A 159 20.64 3.58 -8.42
CA GLY A 159 21.49 3.18 -9.52
C GLY A 159 21.09 1.89 -10.25
N GLY A 160 20.09 1.16 -9.80
CA GLY A 160 19.64 -0.04 -10.50
C GLY A 160 18.91 -1.05 -9.62
N VAL A 161 19.41 -2.27 -9.65
CA VAL A 161 18.93 -3.41 -8.85
C VAL A 161 20.11 -4.12 -8.19
N ALA A 162 19.85 -4.84 -7.12
CA ALA A 162 20.90 -5.50 -6.32
C ALA A 162 21.66 -6.57 -7.11
N GLN A 163 20.98 -7.29 -7.98
CA GLN A 163 21.57 -8.34 -8.84
C GLN A 163 20.70 -8.56 -10.07
N ASP A 164 21.26 -9.22 -11.09
CA ASP A 164 20.53 -9.58 -12.31
C ASP A 164 19.57 -10.74 -12.07
N LEU A 165 18.66 -10.95 -13.02
CA LEU A 165 17.66 -12.01 -12.95
C LEU A 165 18.32 -13.39 -13.05
N PRO A 166 17.98 -14.35 -12.17
CA PRO A 166 18.43 -15.73 -12.29
C PRO A 166 17.98 -16.37 -13.61
N LEU A 167 18.77 -17.31 -14.10
CA LEU A 167 18.44 -18.07 -15.30
C LEU A 167 17.11 -18.80 -15.13
N GLY A 168 16.24 -18.70 -16.14
CA GLY A 168 14.93 -19.35 -16.16
C GLY A 168 13.80 -18.55 -15.50
N LEU A 169 14.10 -17.55 -14.68
CA LEU A 169 13.04 -16.78 -13.97
C LEU A 169 12.03 -16.12 -14.91
N CYS A 170 12.50 -15.52 -16.00
CA CYS A 170 11.58 -14.87 -16.96
C CYS A 170 10.60 -15.87 -17.59
N ARG A 171 11.05 -17.11 -17.86
CA ARG A 171 10.17 -18.17 -18.39
C ARG A 171 9.14 -18.60 -17.35
N ASP A 172 9.54 -18.69 -16.09
CA ASP A 172 8.64 -19.11 -15.01
C ASP A 172 7.59 -18.02 -14.72
N ILE A 173 7.98 -16.73 -14.79
CA ILE A 173 7.06 -15.59 -14.73
C ILE A 173 6.07 -15.61 -15.91
N ASP A 174 6.55 -15.90 -17.13
CA ASP A 174 5.68 -16.00 -18.31
C ASP A 174 4.65 -17.13 -18.13
N SER A 175 5.09 -18.32 -17.69
CA SER A 175 4.21 -19.45 -17.41
C SER A 175 3.18 -19.11 -16.32
N PHE A 176 3.57 -18.37 -15.28
CA PHE A 176 2.68 -17.91 -14.23
C PHE A 176 1.61 -16.96 -14.81
N THR A 177 2.01 -15.97 -15.60
CA THR A 177 1.08 -14.96 -16.14
C THR A 177 0.03 -15.58 -17.07
N GLN A 178 0.40 -16.62 -17.85
CA GLN A 178 -0.53 -17.34 -18.71
C GLN A 178 -1.61 -18.10 -17.91
N GLN A 179 -1.28 -18.64 -16.75
CA GLN A 179 -2.22 -19.35 -15.89
C GLN A 179 -3.02 -18.41 -14.99
N PHE A 180 -2.44 -17.29 -14.60
CA PHE A 180 -3.00 -16.38 -13.63
C PHE A 180 -4.33 -15.76 -14.09
N ALA A 181 -4.48 -15.46 -15.37
CA ALA A 181 -5.73 -14.92 -15.93
C ALA A 181 -6.93 -15.85 -15.62
N SER A 182 -6.79 -17.15 -15.87
CA SER A 182 -7.83 -18.14 -15.57
C SER A 182 -8.16 -18.21 -14.07
N ARG A 183 -7.15 -18.04 -13.20
CA ARG A 183 -7.37 -18.03 -11.76
C ARG A 183 -8.14 -16.80 -11.29
N ILE A 184 -7.94 -15.66 -11.93
CA ILE A 184 -8.72 -14.45 -11.65
C ILE A 184 -10.18 -14.63 -12.10
N ASP A 185 -10.41 -15.22 -13.27
CA ASP A 185 -11.76 -15.51 -13.76
C ASP A 185 -12.54 -16.42 -12.78
N GLU A 186 -11.89 -17.46 -12.24
CA GLU A 186 -12.47 -18.34 -11.21
C GLU A 186 -12.85 -17.57 -9.92
N LEU A 187 -11.98 -16.68 -9.46
CA LEU A 187 -12.23 -15.83 -8.27
C LEU A 187 -13.36 -14.83 -8.52
N GLU A 188 -13.41 -14.24 -9.71
CA GLU A 188 -14.47 -13.31 -10.11
C GLU A 188 -15.82 -14.01 -10.17
N GLU A 189 -15.92 -15.17 -10.80
CA GLU A 189 -17.14 -15.94 -10.88
C GLU A 189 -17.66 -16.33 -9.49
N MET A 190 -16.77 -16.81 -8.62
CA MET A 190 -17.13 -17.20 -7.25
C MET A 190 -17.62 -16.00 -6.41
N SER A 191 -17.04 -14.82 -6.60
CA SER A 191 -17.40 -13.61 -5.85
C SER A 191 -18.67 -12.97 -6.40
N THR A 192 -18.76 -12.73 -7.70
CA THR A 192 -19.90 -12.04 -8.34
C THR A 192 -21.18 -12.87 -8.34
N GLY A 193 -21.06 -14.20 -8.39
CA GLY A 193 -22.19 -15.14 -8.27
C GLY A 193 -22.78 -15.23 -6.87
N ASN A 194 -22.04 -14.82 -5.84
CA ASN A 194 -22.46 -14.97 -4.45
C ASN A 194 -23.41 -13.84 -4.02
N ARG A 195 -24.65 -14.23 -3.66
CA ARG A 195 -25.68 -13.27 -3.20
C ARG A 195 -25.32 -12.59 -1.87
N ILE A 196 -24.61 -13.27 -0.97
CA ILE A 196 -24.17 -12.70 0.31
C ILE A 196 -23.14 -11.61 0.06
N TRP A 197 -22.18 -11.87 -0.81
CA TRP A 197 -21.18 -10.89 -1.24
C TRP A 197 -21.85 -9.63 -1.82
N LYS A 198 -22.80 -9.80 -2.73
CA LYS A 198 -23.55 -8.66 -3.29
C LYS A 198 -24.29 -7.85 -2.24
N GLN A 199 -24.98 -8.50 -1.30
CA GLN A 199 -25.73 -7.82 -0.25
C GLN A 199 -24.85 -7.08 0.76
N ARG A 200 -23.60 -7.50 0.91
CA ARG A 200 -22.65 -6.87 1.84
C ARG A 200 -21.84 -5.73 1.20
N LEU A 201 -21.84 -5.61 -0.11
CA LEU A 201 -20.99 -4.64 -0.84
C LEU A 201 -21.79 -3.62 -1.65
N VAL A 202 -22.91 -4.00 -2.22
CA VAL A 202 -23.68 -3.08 -3.08
C VAL A 202 -24.25 -1.94 -2.24
N ASP A 203 -24.03 -0.72 -2.70
CA ASP A 203 -24.42 0.54 -2.07
C ASP A 203 -23.78 0.85 -0.70
N ILE A 204 -22.76 0.09 -0.30
CA ILE A 204 -22.01 0.35 0.92
C ILE A 204 -20.84 1.29 0.61
N GLY A 205 -20.76 2.44 1.32
CA GLY A 205 -19.66 3.40 1.20
C GLY A 205 -19.49 3.97 -0.21
N THR A 206 -20.58 4.24 -0.92
CA THR A 206 -20.54 4.76 -2.30
C THR A 206 -19.89 6.13 -2.37
N VAL A 207 -18.95 6.27 -3.32
CA VAL A 207 -18.22 7.53 -3.56
C VAL A 207 -18.50 8.00 -4.98
N THR A 208 -18.93 9.25 -5.13
CA THR A 208 -19.10 9.86 -6.45
C THR A 208 -17.75 10.22 -7.08
N ALA A 209 -17.69 10.31 -8.39
CA ALA A 209 -16.46 10.70 -9.11
C ALA A 209 -15.94 12.09 -8.67
N GLN A 210 -16.83 13.01 -8.32
CA GLN A 210 -16.46 14.32 -7.80
C GLN A 210 -15.83 14.21 -6.42
N GLN A 211 -16.43 13.47 -5.50
CA GLN A 211 -15.86 13.22 -4.17
C GLN A 211 -14.50 12.54 -4.24
N ALA A 212 -14.34 11.52 -5.10
CA ALA A 212 -13.06 10.85 -5.31
C ALA A 212 -11.97 11.83 -5.77
N LYS A 213 -12.32 12.77 -6.66
CA LYS A 213 -11.43 13.82 -7.12
C LYS A 213 -11.09 14.82 -6.01
N ASP A 214 -12.09 15.29 -5.27
CA ASP A 214 -11.92 16.27 -4.19
C ASP A 214 -11.09 15.71 -3.02
N TRP A 215 -11.21 14.43 -2.76
CA TRP A 215 -10.41 13.73 -1.73
C TRP A 215 -9.03 13.29 -2.23
N GLY A 216 -8.74 13.44 -3.52
CA GLY A 216 -7.46 13.06 -4.11
C GLY A 216 -7.28 11.56 -4.32
N PHE A 217 -8.36 10.81 -4.54
CA PHE A 217 -8.36 9.37 -4.81
C PHE A 217 -7.85 9.02 -6.22
N SER A 218 -7.67 10.01 -7.09
CA SER A 218 -7.17 9.78 -8.45
C SER A 218 -5.66 9.74 -8.51
N GLY A 219 -5.08 8.67 -9.07
CA GLY A 219 -3.65 8.58 -9.36
C GLY A 219 -3.25 9.37 -10.62
N VAL A 220 -2.05 9.92 -10.62
CA VAL A 220 -1.45 10.64 -11.76
C VAL A 220 -0.23 9.89 -12.24
N MET A 221 -0.15 9.64 -13.55
CA MET A 221 1.05 9.07 -14.19
C MET A 221 2.15 10.14 -14.36
N LEU A 222 3.35 9.84 -13.89
CA LEU A 222 4.55 10.63 -14.16
C LEU A 222 5.70 9.78 -14.68
N ARG A 223 6.43 10.31 -15.66
CA ARG A 223 7.62 9.70 -16.28
C ARG A 223 8.89 10.38 -15.78
N GLY A 224 9.98 9.64 -15.58
CA GLY A 224 11.30 10.18 -15.37
C GLY A 224 12.37 9.10 -15.16
N SER A 225 13.54 9.28 -15.76
CA SER A 225 14.72 8.39 -15.64
C SER A 225 15.91 9.16 -15.04
N ILE A 226 16.82 8.57 -14.37
CA ILE A 226 18.14 8.01 -14.72
C ILE A 226 19.30 8.04 -13.71
N HIS A 227 20.35 7.25 -13.86
CA HIS A 227 21.79 6.86 -13.64
C HIS A 227 22.43 6.85 -12.23
N HIS A 228 23.46 6.19 -12.06
CA HIS A 228 24.24 5.21 -11.31
C HIS A 228 25.42 5.83 -10.47
N PHE A 229 25.96 5.40 -9.36
CA PHE A 229 26.57 4.30 -8.64
C PHE A 229 27.51 4.77 -7.47
N GLU A 230 27.65 4.05 -6.35
CA GLU A 230 28.67 3.90 -5.28
C GLU A 230 28.33 4.38 -3.85
N PRO A 231 29.02 3.91 -2.78
CA PRO A 231 29.10 2.59 -2.15
C PRO A 231 28.44 2.48 -0.72
N TYR A 232 28.43 1.26 -0.17
CA TYR A 232 27.50 0.74 0.83
C TYR A 232 27.77 1.07 2.33
N THR A 233 28.96 1.46 2.77
CA THR A 233 29.31 1.46 4.20
C THR A 233 29.43 2.82 4.86
N GLU A 234 29.97 3.84 4.21
CA GLU A 234 30.06 5.19 4.76
C GLU A 234 28.92 6.11 4.30
N GLY A 235 28.13 5.66 3.33
CA GLY A 235 27.13 6.44 2.63
C GLY A 235 27.77 7.47 1.70
N PHE A 236 27.09 7.75 0.60
CA PHE A 236 27.47 8.81 -0.32
C PHE A 236 26.83 10.13 0.10
N SER A 237 27.50 11.24 -0.10
CA SER A 237 26.91 12.55 0.07
C SER A 237 26.01 12.88 -1.11
N VAL A 238 24.82 13.38 -0.82
CA VAL A 238 23.86 13.79 -1.84
C VAL A 238 23.83 15.30 -1.90
N PRO A 239 24.02 15.93 -3.08
CA PRO A 239 23.98 17.37 -3.19
C PRO A 239 22.68 17.98 -2.62
N ALA A 240 22.77 19.14 -1.97
CA ALA A 240 21.60 19.97 -1.77
C ALA A 240 21.08 20.36 -3.17
N PRO A 241 19.83 20.21 -3.49
CA PRO A 241 18.64 20.74 -2.81
C PRO A 241 17.63 19.68 -2.38
N SER A 242 16.34 19.91 -2.73
CA SER A 242 15.23 19.01 -2.49
C SER A 242 14.66 18.48 -3.81
N THR A 243 14.08 17.30 -3.77
CA THR A 243 13.36 16.72 -4.90
C THR A 243 12.05 16.06 -4.45
N TYR A 244 11.07 16.06 -5.37
CA TYR A 244 9.88 15.24 -5.24
C TYR A 244 9.86 14.22 -6.38
N THR A 245 9.68 12.96 -6.03
CA THR A 245 9.55 11.88 -7.01
C THR A 245 8.32 11.07 -6.66
N ALA A 246 7.47 10.85 -7.65
CA ALA A 246 6.29 10.02 -7.52
C ALA A 246 6.40 8.80 -8.42
N VAL A 247 5.86 7.68 -7.94
CA VAL A 247 5.68 6.44 -8.69
C VAL A 247 4.23 6.02 -8.63
N GLU A 248 3.79 5.33 -9.67
CA GLU A 248 2.49 4.68 -9.65
C GLU A 248 2.61 3.39 -8.82
N ALA A 249 2.14 3.45 -7.58
CA ALA A 249 2.02 2.31 -6.70
C ALA A 249 0.67 1.60 -6.89
N PRO A 250 0.46 0.38 -6.36
CA PRO A 250 -0.80 -0.36 -6.50
C PRO A 250 -2.04 0.41 -6.05
N LYS A 251 -1.91 1.24 -5.02
CA LYS A 251 -3.01 2.02 -4.43
C LYS A 251 -3.17 3.43 -5.01
N GLY A 252 -2.28 3.83 -5.93
CA GLY A 252 -2.26 5.14 -6.56
C GLY A 252 -0.89 5.82 -6.53
N GLU A 253 -0.85 7.15 -6.60
CA GLU A 253 0.40 7.90 -6.59
C GLU A 253 1.09 7.86 -5.23
N PHE A 254 2.22 7.19 -5.17
CA PHE A 254 3.12 7.22 -4.01
C PHE A 254 4.27 8.19 -4.28
N GLY A 255 4.41 9.21 -3.44
CA GLY A 255 5.40 10.27 -3.61
C GLY A 255 6.40 10.36 -2.46
N VAL A 256 7.66 10.55 -2.80
CA VAL A 256 8.73 10.81 -1.83
C VAL A 256 9.29 12.21 -2.06
N PHE A 257 9.13 13.08 -1.08
CA PHE A 257 9.82 14.36 -1.01
C PHE A 257 11.07 14.21 -0.14
N LEU A 258 12.22 14.46 -0.73
CA LEU A 258 13.52 14.26 -0.12
C LEU A 258 14.31 15.58 -0.11
N VAL A 259 14.81 15.96 1.05
CA VAL A 259 15.66 17.15 1.24
C VAL A 259 17.05 16.66 1.64
N SER A 260 18.05 17.11 0.92
CA SER A 260 19.46 16.90 1.26
C SER A 260 20.12 18.22 1.68
N ASN A 261 21.03 18.14 2.63
CA ASN A 261 21.88 19.24 3.05
C ASN A 261 23.36 19.04 2.64
N GLY A 262 23.62 18.11 1.74
CA GLY A 262 24.98 17.75 1.31
C GLY A 262 25.63 16.65 2.13
N SER A 263 24.93 16.07 3.13
CA SER A 263 25.46 14.99 3.95
C SER A 263 25.14 13.60 3.34
N ASN A 264 25.65 12.56 4.00
CA ASN A 264 25.38 11.17 3.67
C ASN A 264 24.03 10.64 4.21
N ARG A 265 23.23 11.54 4.80
CA ARG A 265 21.90 11.23 5.37
C ARG A 265 20.87 12.21 4.86
N PRO A 266 19.62 11.79 4.66
CA PRO A 266 18.54 12.72 4.35
C PRO A 266 18.32 13.70 5.52
N TYR A 267 18.29 14.99 5.21
CA TYR A 267 17.93 16.01 6.20
C TYR A 267 16.43 15.91 6.55
N ARG A 268 15.59 15.71 5.54
CA ARG A 268 14.15 15.50 5.70
C ARG A 268 13.63 14.55 4.64
N ARG A 269 12.79 13.62 5.04
CA ARG A 269 11.98 12.82 4.13
C ARG A 269 10.51 12.99 4.48
N LYS A 270 9.69 13.22 3.46
CA LYS A 270 8.24 13.27 3.56
C LYS A 270 7.63 12.31 2.56
N ILE A 271 6.67 11.51 3.00
CA ILE A 271 5.98 10.53 2.17
C ILE A 271 4.58 11.05 1.87
N ARG A 272 4.20 11.09 0.58
CA ARG A 272 2.82 11.21 0.16
C ARG A 272 2.30 9.82 -0.13
N ALA A 273 1.51 9.30 0.80
CA ALA A 273 0.90 7.99 0.70
C ALA A 273 -0.53 8.10 0.17
N PRO A 274 -0.95 7.33 -0.83
CA PRO A 274 -2.32 7.33 -1.33
C PRO A 274 -3.32 6.92 -0.24
N GLY A 275 -2.98 5.96 0.61
CA GLY A 275 -3.81 5.52 1.73
C GLY A 275 -4.18 6.63 2.72
N SER A 276 -3.34 7.66 2.88
CA SER A 276 -3.68 8.83 3.72
C SER A 276 -4.83 9.66 3.13
N ALA A 277 -4.90 9.77 1.79
CA ALA A 277 -6.01 10.43 1.11
C ALA A 277 -7.28 9.58 1.21
N HIS A 278 -7.17 8.26 1.03
CA HIS A 278 -8.30 7.34 1.16
C HIS A 278 -8.91 7.37 2.55
N LEU A 279 -8.10 7.44 3.61
CA LEU A 279 -8.58 7.48 4.98
C LEU A 279 -9.38 8.75 5.30
N GLN A 280 -9.16 9.87 4.60
CA GLN A 280 -9.98 11.08 4.76
C GLN A 280 -11.44 10.85 4.38
N GLY A 281 -11.69 9.94 3.45
CA GLY A 281 -13.05 9.58 3.03
C GLY A 281 -13.79 8.70 4.03
N LEU A 282 -13.11 8.08 5.00
CA LEU A 282 -13.70 7.10 5.91
C LEU A 282 -14.92 7.65 6.66
N ASP A 283 -14.84 8.86 7.22
CA ASP A 283 -15.96 9.47 7.94
C ASP A 283 -17.20 9.62 7.03
N SER A 284 -17.01 10.18 5.85
CA SER A 284 -18.10 10.40 4.91
C SER A 284 -18.73 9.10 4.40
N MET A 285 -17.92 8.09 4.13
CA MET A 285 -18.37 6.77 3.65
C MET A 285 -19.08 5.97 4.75
N SER A 286 -18.68 6.16 6.02
CA SER A 286 -19.20 5.40 7.16
C SER A 286 -20.50 5.95 7.73
N LYS A 287 -20.87 7.19 7.42
CA LYS A 287 -22.10 7.83 7.93
C LYS A 287 -23.34 7.06 7.50
N HIS A 288 -24.22 6.84 8.48
CA HIS A 288 -25.50 6.14 8.32
C HIS A 288 -25.37 4.65 7.99
N HIS A 289 -24.18 4.08 8.10
CA HIS A 289 -23.90 2.65 7.97
C HIS A 289 -23.70 1.97 9.34
N MET A 290 -23.72 0.64 9.35
CA MET A 290 -23.48 -0.16 10.57
C MET A 290 -21.97 -0.35 10.79
N PRO A 291 -21.51 -0.68 12.03
CA PRO A 291 -20.09 -0.99 12.29
C PRO A 291 -19.53 -2.11 11.41
N ALA A 292 -20.35 -3.09 11.04
CA ALA A 292 -19.96 -4.16 10.12
C ALA A 292 -19.63 -3.62 8.71
N ASP A 293 -20.30 -2.55 8.29
CA ASP A 293 -20.05 -1.90 7.00
C ASP A 293 -18.79 -1.05 7.04
N VAL A 294 -18.40 -0.52 8.20
CA VAL A 294 -17.11 0.19 8.37
C VAL A 294 -15.93 -0.72 8.03
N VAL A 295 -15.99 -2.02 8.42
CA VAL A 295 -14.99 -3.02 8.05
C VAL A 295 -14.92 -3.18 6.52
N THR A 296 -16.06 -3.30 5.89
CA THR A 296 -16.20 -3.38 4.43
C THR A 296 -15.63 -2.13 3.73
N ILE A 297 -15.91 -0.94 4.27
CA ILE A 297 -15.41 0.33 3.73
C ILE A 297 -13.89 0.42 3.85
N ILE A 298 -13.30 0.04 4.99
CA ILE A 298 -11.83 -0.01 5.17
C ILE A 298 -11.19 -0.96 4.17
N GLY A 299 -11.77 -2.14 3.96
CA GLY A 299 -11.31 -3.11 2.97
C GLY A 299 -11.38 -2.56 1.54
N THR A 300 -12.44 -1.84 1.19
CA THR A 300 -12.61 -1.20 -0.12
C THR A 300 -11.57 -0.11 -0.38
N GLN A 301 -11.16 0.63 0.66
CA GLN A 301 -10.15 1.69 0.56
C GLN A 301 -8.72 1.14 0.47
N ASP A 302 -8.53 -0.17 0.65
CA ASP A 302 -7.21 -0.83 0.66
C ASP A 302 -6.22 -0.13 1.62
N ILE A 303 -6.66 0.13 2.85
CA ILE A 303 -5.86 0.81 3.86
C ILE A 303 -4.78 -0.14 4.41
N VAL A 304 -3.51 0.26 4.25
CA VAL A 304 -2.38 -0.35 4.93
C VAL A 304 -1.85 0.63 5.98
N SER A 305 -1.91 0.22 7.23
CA SER A 305 -1.60 1.12 8.35
C SER A 305 -0.16 1.65 8.33
N GLY A 306 0.80 0.85 7.86
CA GLY A 306 2.17 1.29 7.70
C GLY A 306 2.33 2.46 6.72
N GLU A 307 1.59 2.44 5.61
CA GLU A 307 1.59 3.50 4.61
C GLU A 307 0.91 4.78 5.12
N VAL A 308 -0.20 4.62 5.80
CA VAL A 308 -0.99 5.76 6.31
C VAL A 308 -0.30 6.43 7.47
N ASP A 309 0.31 5.67 8.35
CA ASP A 309 0.87 6.15 9.62
C ASP A 309 2.33 6.63 9.50
N ARG A 310 3.11 6.09 8.55
CA ARG A 310 4.49 6.49 8.18
C ARG A 310 5.45 6.54 9.34
#